data_f37ada40e9a4478ec43c10c0a1f81e65
#
_entry.id   f37ada40e9a4478ec43c10c0a1f81e65
#
_cell.length_a   1.000
_cell.length_b   1.000
_cell.length_c   1.000
_cell.angle_alpha   90.00
_cell.angle_beta   90.00
_cell.angle_gamma   90.00
#
_symmetry.space_group_name_H-M   'P 1'
#
loop_
_entity.id
_entity.type
_entity.pdbx_description
1 polymer ?
#
loop_
_entity_poly.entity_id
_entity_poly.type
_entity_poly.pdbx_seq_one_letter_code
_entity_poly.pdbx_strand_id
1 'polypeptide(L)'
;MSAELEKQLLPHRNAIDEIDASVLKLLNERAVHARAIGELKGTGAVYRPEREAQVLRRIKELNRGPLSDEGVARLFREVMSECLAVERPLTIAYLGPAGTFTQQAAVKHFGHAADTVGCNTVDECMRQAESDQADYAVVPLENSTEGSIGRTLDLLVSSPLRACGEVVLRIHHQLLRNREGLDGVQTVYGHAQALAQCHDWLGKNLPDSIVRVPVSSNAEAARLAATDGSALAVAGITAAEIYGLTVLARNIEDEPNNTTRFLVLGKQDTAPSGRDKTSLLFSTPNRAGAAAELLTPFSEAGISMTKFESRPSKTGLWEYVFFIDIEGHKDDETVRRVLARFAERNVFVKIIGSYPVAVL
;
A
#
# COMPACT_ATOMS: atom_id res chain seq x y z
N MET A 1 -15.69 -41.55 -0.01
CA MET A 1 -15.26 -41.52 1.42
C MET A 1 -15.89 -42.74 2.10
N SER A 2 -15.16 -43.40 3.03
CA SER A 2 -15.75 -44.52 3.77
C SER A 2 -16.74 -44.02 4.82
N ALA A 3 -17.82 -44.78 5.10
CA ALA A 3 -18.81 -44.40 6.12
C ALA A 3 -18.20 -44.21 7.51
N GLU A 4 -17.10 -44.89 7.81
CA GLU A 4 -16.37 -44.78 9.07
C GLU A 4 -15.65 -43.42 9.17
N LEU A 5 -15.02 -42.94 8.07
CA LEU A 5 -14.39 -41.64 8.03
C LEU A 5 -15.44 -40.51 8.19
N GLU A 6 -16.60 -40.66 7.56
CA GLU A 6 -17.69 -39.70 7.68
C GLU A 6 -18.21 -39.56 9.11
N LYS A 7 -18.32 -40.69 9.84
CA LYS A 7 -18.70 -40.73 11.24
C LYS A 7 -17.68 -40.05 12.17
N GLN A 8 -16.37 -40.13 11.84
CA GLN A 8 -15.31 -39.43 12.58
C GLN A 8 -15.27 -37.93 12.29
N LEU A 9 -15.62 -37.50 11.06
CA LEU A 9 -15.64 -36.10 10.67
C LEU A 9 -16.85 -35.33 11.22
N LEU A 10 -18.00 -36.00 11.42
CA LEU A 10 -19.24 -35.36 11.82
C LEU A 10 -19.16 -34.54 13.11
N PRO A 11 -18.53 -35.00 14.21
CA PRO A 11 -18.38 -34.19 15.42
C PRO A 11 -17.57 -32.88 15.20
N HIS A 12 -16.53 -32.94 14.36
CA HIS A 12 -15.73 -31.78 14.04
C HIS A 12 -16.50 -30.79 13.16
N ARG A 13 -17.28 -31.26 12.20
CA ARG A 13 -18.14 -30.37 11.38
C ARG A 13 -19.20 -29.70 12.23
N ASN A 14 -19.89 -30.42 13.10
CA ASN A 14 -20.87 -29.84 14.00
C ASN A 14 -20.24 -28.76 14.92
N ALA A 15 -19.04 -29.01 15.47
CA ALA A 15 -18.33 -28.04 16.28
C ALA A 15 -17.94 -26.78 15.46
N ILE A 16 -17.54 -26.93 14.20
CA ILE A 16 -17.28 -25.80 13.29
C ILE A 16 -18.54 -24.99 13.05
N ASP A 17 -19.68 -25.65 12.77
CA ASP A 17 -20.96 -24.98 12.53
C ASP A 17 -21.42 -24.15 13.75
N GLU A 18 -21.22 -24.65 14.96
CA GLU A 18 -21.50 -23.92 16.22
C GLU A 18 -20.57 -22.69 16.40
N ILE A 19 -19.27 -22.86 16.07
CA ILE A 19 -18.29 -21.77 16.08
C ILE A 19 -18.67 -20.72 15.06
N ASP A 20 -19.01 -21.11 13.82
CA ASP A 20 -19.39 -20.19 12.74
C ASP A 20 -20.62 -19.37 13.11
N ALA A 21 -21.63 -19.99 13.73
CA ALA A 21 -22.79 -19.27 14.24
C ALA A 21 -22.42 -18.24 15.32
N SER A 22 -21.46 -18.59 16.20
CA SER A 22 -20.96 -17.68 17.24
C SER A 22 -20.17 -16.53 16.66
N VAL A 23 -19.29 -16.81 15.67
CA VAL A 23 -18.52 -15.79 14.94
C VAL A 23 -19.44 -14.83 14.22
N LEU A 24 -20.46 -15.31 13.49
CA LEU A 24 -21.45 -14.48 12.81
C LEU A 24 -22.17 -13.53 13.80
N LYS A 25 -22.58 -14.05 14.94
CA LYS A 25 -23.22 -13.24 15.99
C LYS A 25 -22.28 -12.12 16.47
N LEU A 26 -21.03 -12.44 16.81
CA LEU A 26 -20.05 -11.47 17.32
C LEU A 26 -19.68 -10.42 16.28
N LEU A 27 -19.58 -10.78 14.99
CA LEU A 27 -19.33 -9.85 13.91
C LEU A 27 -20.47 -8.83 13.76
N ASN A 28 -21.73 -9.28 13.84
CA ASN A 28 -22.88 -8.39 13.79
C ASN A 28 -22.97 -7.48 15.02
N GLU A 29 -22.71 -7.99 16.24
CA GLU A 29 -22.61 -7.18 17.44
C GLU A 29 -21.54 -6.08 17.30
N ARG A 30 -20.36 -6.43 16.76
CA ARG A 30 -19.29 -5.48 16.47
C ARG A 30 -19.72 -4.40 15.48
N ALA A 31 -20.46 -4.75 14.44
CA ALA A 31 -20.96 -3.80 13.43
C ALA A 31 -21.99 -2.82 14.04
N VAL A 32 -22.84 -3.28 14.96
CA VAL A 32 -23.77 -2.41 15.71
C VAL A 32 -23.00 -1.36 16.53
N HIS A 33 -21.94 -1.76 17.23
CA HIS A 33 -21.09 -0.83 17.97
C HIS A 33 -20.33 0.13 17.05
N ALA A 34 -19.88 -0.33 15.88
CA ALA A 34 -19.23 0.54 14.89
C ALA A 34 -20.19 1.63 14.41
N ARG A 35 -21.42 1.26 14.05
CA ARG A 35 -22.48 2.22 13.65
C ARG A 35 -22.75 3.26 14.74
N ALA A 36 -22.93 2.82 15.99
CA ALA A 36 -23.16 3.73 17.10
C ALA A 36 -22.00 4.72 17.31
N ILE A 37 -20.77 4.27 17.11
CA ILE A 37 -19.58 5.15 17.14
C ILE A 37 -19.64 6.17 15.99
N GLY A 38 -20.05 5.75 14.78
CA GLY A 38 -20.24 6.64 13.64
C GLY A 38 -21.26 7.73 13.89
N GLU A 39 -22.41 7.35 14.41
CA GLU A 39 -23.48 8.31 14.80
C GLU A 39 -22.99 9.33 15.82
N LEU A 40 -22.18 8.93 16.80
CA LEU A 40 -21.60 9.83 17.81
C LEU A 40 -20.54 10.78 17.25
N LYS A 41 -19.77 10.35 16.22
CA LYS A 41 -18.76 11.20 15.57
C LYS A 41 -19.36 12.25 14.62
N GLY A 42 -20.58 12.03 14.12
CA GLY A 42 -21.23 12.91 13.15
C GLY A 42 -20.42 13.05 11.86
N THR A 43 -20.08 14.28 11.46
CA THR A 43 -19.30 14.58 10.24
C THR A 43 -17.78 14.41 10.39
N GLY A 44 -17.30 13.89 11.52
CA GLY A 44 -15.88 13.67 11.76
C GLY A 44 -15.28 12.56 10.89
N ALA A 45 -13.93 12.47 10.87
CA ALA A 45 -13.24 11.43 10.14
C ALA A 45 -13.65 10.03 10.64
N VAL A 46 -14.21 9.24 9.73
CA VAL A 46 -14.69 7.89 10.01
C VAL A 46 -13.49 6.95 10.20
N TYR A 47 -12.52 7.01 9.30
CA TYR A 47 -11.31 6.20 9.34
C TYR A 47 -10.26 6.80 10.29
N ARG A 48 -9.71 5.96 11.18
CA ARG A 48 -8.69 6.30 12.18
C ARG A 48 -7.50 5.35 12.05
N PRO A 49 -6.48 5.71 11.24
CA PRO A 49 -5.32 4.86 10.96
C PRO A 49 -4.61 4.39 12.23
N GLU A 50 -4.45 5.30 13.22
CA GLU A 50 -3.81 4.99 14.50
C GLU A 50 -4.56 3.91 15.29
N ARG A 51 -5.89 4.02 15.32
CA ARG A 51 -6.72 3.05 16.03
C ARG A 51 -6.69 1.69 15.37
N GLU A 52 -6.73 1.67 14.05
CA GLU A 52 -6.67 0.44 13.27
C GLU A 52 -5.35 -0.27 13.47
N ALA A 53 -4.22 0.45 13.39
CA ALA A 53 -2.91 -0.10 13.63
C ALA A 53 -2.77 -0.69 15.04
N GLN A 54 -3.30 0.00 16.06
CA GLN A 54 -3.34 -0.50 17.45
C GLN A 54 -4.15 -1.80 17.57
N VAL A 55 -5.34 -1.86 16.93
CA VAL A 55 -6.17 -3.07 16.94
C VAL A 55 -5.45 -4.25 16.29
N LEU A 56 -4.87 -4.05 15.10
CA LEU A 56 -4.16 -5.11 14.39
C LEU A 56 -2.94 -5.63 15.16
N ARG A 57 -2.16 -4.73 15.78
CA ARG A 57 -1.02 -5.13 16.64
C ARG A 57 -1.52 -5.95 17.82
N ARG A 58 -2.57 -5.48 18.52
CA ARG A 58 -3.16 -6.21 19.65
C ARG A 58 -3.66 -7.59 19.24
N ILE A 59 -4.28 -7.73 18.07
CA ILE A 59 -4.76 -9.02 17.57
C ILE A 59 -3.58 -9.98 17.34
N LYS A 60 -2.47 -9.52 16.74
CA LYS A 60 -1.25 -10.33 16.60
C LYS A 60 -0.68 -10.74 17.95
N GLU A 61 -0.63 -9.84 18.93
CA GLU A 61 -0.16 -10.12 20.29
C GLU A 61 -1.03 -11.13 21.05
N LEU A 62 -2.32 -11.11 20.81
CA LEU A 62 -3.29 -12.03 21.45
C LEU A 62 -3.37 -13.39 20.76
N ASN A 63 -2.91 -13.50 19.52
CA ASN A 63 -2.97 -14.76 18.78
C ASN A 63 -2.13 -15.84 19.46
N ARG A 64 -2.73 -17.00 19.75
CA ARG A 64 -2.09 -18.20 20.31
C ARG A 64 -2.49 -19.46 19.56
N GLY A 65 -3.23 -19.27 18.48
CA GLY A 65 -3.79 -20.39 17.73
C GLY A 65 -2.86 -20.89 16.61
N PRO A 66 -3.35 -21.85 15.81
CA PRO A 66 -2.63 -22.39 14.65
C PRO A 66 -2.59 -21.45 13.46
N LEU A 67 -3.43 -20.38 13.43
CA LEU A 67 -3.42 -19.38 12.37
C LEU A 67 -2.19 -18.48 12.52
N SER A 68 -1.59 -18.08 11.39
CA SER A 68 -0.48 -17.12 11.42
C SER A 68 -0.96 -15.72 11.85
N ASP A 69 -0.09 -14.95 12.47
CA ASP A 69 -0.38 -13.57 12.90
C ASP A 69 -0.80 -12.67 11.73
N GLU A 70 -0.16 -12.85 10.57
CA GLU A 70 -0.51 -12.14 9.33
C GLU A 70 -1.89 -12.57 8.81
N GLY A 71 -2.21 -13.87 8.90
CA GLY A 71 -3.52 -14.40 8.49
C GLY A 71 -4.64 -13.81 9.33
N VAL A 72 -4.48 -13.84 10.65
CA VAL A 72 -5.47 -13.28 11.59
C VAL A 72 -5.60 -11.76 11.40
N ALA A 73 -4.50 -11.03 11.24
CA ALA A 73 -4.54 -9.60 11.01
C ALA A 73 -5.26 -9.24 9.72
N ARG A 74 -5.09 -10.00 8.63
CA ARG A 74 -5.86 -9.81 7.37
C ARG A 74 -7.36 -10.03 7.59
N LEU A 75 -7.77 -11.10 8.28
CA LEU A 75 -9.17 -11.34 8.60
C LEU A 75 -9.78 -10.16 9.38
N PHE A 76 -9.07 -9.67 10.40
CA PHE A 76 -9.54 -8.52 11.17
C PHE A 76 -9.54 -7.22 10.35
N ARG A 77 -8.66 -7.06 9.37
CA ARG A 77 -8.70 -5.95 8.41
C ARG A 77 -10.02 -5.96 7.64
N GLU A 78 -10.41 -7.09 7.09
CA GLU A 78 -11.69 -7.22 6.37
C GLU A 78 -12.89 -6.95 7.32
N VAL A 79 -12.89 -7.50 8.52
CA VAL A 79 -13.93 -7.21 9.51
C VAL A 79 -14.02 -5.70 9.83
N MET A 80 -12.89 -5.00 9.92
CA MET A 80 -12.89 -3.55 10.15
C MET A 80 -13.39 -2.78 8.94
N SER A 81 -12.99 -3.21 7.73
CA SER A 81 -13.45 -2.63 6.47
C SER A 81 -14.97 -2.72 6.32
N GLU A 82 -15.55 -3.89 6.54
CA GLU A 82 -17.01 -4.10 6.50
C GLU A 82 -17.74 -3.25 7.56
N CYS A 83 -17.19 -3.16 8.76
CA CYS A 83 -17.79 -2.30 9.80
C CYS A 83 -17.71 -0.82 9.48
N LEU A 84 -16.64 -0.35 8.82
CA LEU A 84 -16.52 1.02 8.34
C LEU A 84 -17.53 1.31 7.22
N ALA A 85 -17.72 0.37 6.30
CA ALA A 85 -18.69 0.51 5.21
C ALA A 85 -20.13 0.65 5.73
N VAL A 86 -20.48 -0.02 6.85
CA VAL A 86 -21.77 0.16 7.54
C VAL A 86 -21.91 1.56 8.14
N GLU A 87 -20.83 2.19 8.58
CA GLU A 87 -20.82 3.57 9.07
C GLU A 87 -20.90 4.56 7.89
N ARG A 88 -19.95 4.49 6.96
CA ARG A 88 -19.90 5.23 5.71
C ARG A 88 -18.87 4.56 4.77
N PRO A 89 -19.25 4.14 3.56
CA PRO A 89 -18.29 3.66 2.57
C PRO A 89 -17.20 4.70 2.30
N LEU A 90 -15.95 4.23 2.21
CA LEU A 90 -14.81 5.07 1.85
C LEU A 90 -14.54 4.96 0.36
N THR A 91 -14.27 6.10 -0.28
CA THR A 91 -13.80 6.15 -1.68
C THR A 91 -12.30 6.37 -1.72
N ILE A 92 -11.57 5.48 -2.39
CA ILE A 92 -10.10 5.46 -2.44
C ILE A 92 -9.63 5.64 -3.89
N ALA A 93 -9.00 6.78 -4.19
CA ALA A 93 -8.34 7.00 -5.47
C ALA A 93 -6.99 6.26 -5.51
N TYR A 94 -6.69 5.58 -6.60
CA TYR A 94 -5.42 4.87 -6.78
C TYR A 94 -4.90 5.01 -8.21
N LEU A 95 -3.59 4.87 -8.41
CA LEU A 95 -2.98 4.86 -9.75
C LEU A 95 -3.39 3.58 -10.49
N GLY A 96 -4.36 3.76 -11.42
CA GLY A 96 -4.95 2.71 -12.23
C GLY A 96 -4.07 2.23 -13.40
N PRO A 97 -4.65 1.43 -14.29
CA PRO A 97 -6.03 0.89 -14.27
C PRO A 97 -6.27 -0.18 -13.20
N ALA A 98 -7.47 -0.79 -13.20
CA ALA A 98 -7.78 -1.93 -12.33
C ALA A 98 -6.80 -3.10 -12.56
N GLY A 99 -6.39 -3.78 -11.48
CA GLY A 99 -5.40 -4.86 -11.51
C GLY A 99 -3.94 -4.40 -11.32
N THR A 100 -3.68 -3.11 -11.06
CA THR A 100 -2.34 -2.61 -10.73
C THR A 100 -1.94 -2.94 -9.30
N PHE A 101 -0.62 -2.93 -9.02
CA PHE A 101 -0.10 -3.05 -7.65
C PHE A 101 -0.57 -1.92 -6.73
N THR A 102 -0.88 -0.75 -7.29
CA THR A 102 -1.45 0.36 -6.51
C THR A 102 -2.87 0.04 -6.03
N GLN A 103 -3.71 -0.59 -6.86
CA GLN A 103 -5.01 -1.10 -6.41
C GLN A 103 -4.83 -2.18 -5.33
N GLN A 104 -3.92 -3.12 -5.55
CA GLN A 104 -3.63 -4.15 -4.55
C GLN A 104 -3.19 -3.53 -3.21
N ALA A 105 -2.38 -2.45 -3.24
CA ALA A 105 -2.00 -1.72 -2.04
C ALA A 105 -3.20 -1.02 -1.38
N ALA A 106 -4.11 -0.42 -2.16
CA ALA A 106 -5.33 0.20 -1.65
C ALA A 106 -6.23 -0.83 -0.94
N VAL A 107 -6.48 -1.97 -1.58
CA VAL A 107 -7.28 -3.06 -0.98
C VAL A 107 -6.57 -3.67 0.23
N LYS A 108 -5.25 -3.87 0.17
CA LYS A 108 -4.48 -4.35 1.33
C LYS A 108 -4.62 -3.44 2.54
N HIS A 109 -4.73 -2.13 2.34
CA HIS A 109 -4.82 -1.14 3.41
C HIS A 109 -6.24 -0.95 3.93
N PHE A 110 -7.21 -0.77 3.03
CA PHE A 110 -8.58 -0.40 3.39
C PHE A 110 -9.55 -1.59 3.45
N GLY A 111 -9.14 -2.79 2.96
CA GLY A 111 -10.02 -3.95 2.77
C GLY A 111 -10.90 -3.82 1.51
N HIS A 112 -11.74 -4.84 1.30
CA HIS A 112 -12.54 -4.97 0.08
C HIS A 112 -13.86 -4.18 0.11
N ALA A 113 -14.32 -3.74 1.28
CA ALA A 113 -15.56 -2.96 1.40
C ALA A 113 -15.39 -1.47 1.05
N ALA A 114 -14.17 -1.00 0.77
CA ALA A 114 -13.92 0.34 0.29
C ALA A 114 -14.10 0.43 -1.22
N ASP A 115 -14.75 1.51 -1.70
CA ASP A 115 -14.89 1.81 -3.14
C ASP A 115 -13.56 2.32 -3.69
N THR A 116 -13.02 1.65 -4.71
CA THR A 116 -11.74 2.03 -5.31
C THR A 116 -11.93 2.67 -6.67
N VAL A 117 -11.31 3.84 -6.91
CA VAL A 117 -11.40 4.61 -8.15
C VAL A 117 -10.03 4.70 -8.81
N GLY A 118 -9.89 4.08 -9.99
CA GLY A 118 -8.65 4.10 -10.77
C GLY A 118 -8.45 5.43 -11.50
N CYS A 119 -7.30 6.07 -11.30
CA CYS A 119 -6.89 7.31 -11.95
C CYS A 119 -5.76 7.04 -12.95
N ASN A 120 -5.64 7.87 -13.99
CA ASN A 120 -4.62 7.70 -15.03
C ASN A 120 -3.24 8.17 -14.59
N THR A 121 -3.17 9.10 -13.63
CA THR A 121 -1.92 9.70 -13.14
C THR A 121 -1.94 9.88 -11.63
N VAL A 122 -0.75 9.98 -11.02
CA VAL A 122 -0.60 10.32 -9.59
C VAL A 122 -1.23 11.69 -9.30
N ASP A 123 -1.12 12.65 -10.23
CA ASP A 123 -1.73 13.98 -10.14
C ASP A 123 -3.25 13.89 -10.00
N GLU A 124 -3.87 13.03 -10.80
CA GLU A 124 -5.31 12.80 -10.75
C GLU A 124 -5.72 12.16 -9.43
N CYS A 125 -4.98 11.14 -8.95
CA CYS A 125 -5.25 10.50 -7.66
C CYS A 125 -5.25 11.52 -6.51
N MET A 126 -4.21 12.35 -6.44
CA MET A 126 -4.10 13.35 -5.38
C MET A 126 -5.19 14.41 -5.49
N ARG A 127 -5.51 14.85 -6.71
CA ARG A 127 -6.57 15.83 -6.97
C ARG A 127 -7.96 15.32 -6.57
N GLN A 128 -8.26 14.02 -6.77
CA GLN A 128 -9.51 13.41 -6.30
C GLN A 128 -9.66 13.55 -4.78
N ALA A 129 -8.58 13.30 -4.02
CA ALA A 129 -8.59 13.47 -2.57
C ALA A 129 -8.60 14.95 -2.13
N GLU A 130 -7.92 15.84 -2.86
CA GLU A 130 -7.92 17.27 -2.60
C GLU A 130 -9.29 17.92 -2.79
N SER A 131 -10.07 17.42 -3.76
CA SER A 131 -11.40 17.95 -4.12
C SER A 131 -12.56 17.21 -3.46
N ASP A 132 -12.30 16.33 -2.49
CA ASP A 132 -13.32 15.51 -1.80
C ASP A 132 -14.13 14.57 -2.73
N GLN A 133 -13.60 14.26 -3.93
CA GLN A 133 -14.14 13.21 -4.80
C GLN A 133 -13.74 11.81 -4.34
N ALA A 134 -12.65 11.73 -3.59
CA ALA A 134 -12.23 10.55 -2.84
C ALA A 134 -11.84 10.95 -1.42
N ASP A 135 -12.01 10.04 -0.47
CA ASP A 135 -11.60 10.25 0.92
C ASP A 135 -10.06 10.19 1.06
N TYR A 136 -9.44 9.28 0.30
CA TYR A 136 -8.00 9.05 0.33
C TYR A 136 -7.45 8.81 -1.08
N ALA A 137 -6.15 9.09 -1.23
CA ALA A 137 -5.37 8.66 -2.41
C ALA A 137 -4.28 7.68 -1.98
N VAL A 138 -4.14 6.58 -2.71
CA VAL A 138 -3.02 5.64 -2.57
C VAL A 138 -2.10 5.83 -3.77
N VAL A 139 -0.86 6.22 -3.50
CA VAL A 139 0.13 6.52 -4.54
C VAL A 139 1.45 5.83 -4.26
N PRO A 140 2.17 5.35 -5.29
CA PRO A 140 3.48 4.74 -5.10
C PRO A 140 4.51 5.81 -4.71
N LEU A 141 5.36 5.52 -3.71
CA LEU A 141 6.39 6.43 -3.21
C LEU A 141 7.80 6.00 -3.62
N GLU A 142 8.11 4.72 -3.41
CA GLU A 142 9.44 4.17 -3.71
C GLU A 142 9.37 2.67 -3.98
N ASN A 143 10.32 2.21 -4.79
CA ASN A 143 10.53 0.80 -5.07
C ASN A 143 11.95 0.41 -4.64
N SER A 144 12.12 -0.77 -4.05
CA SER A 144 13.41 -1.21 -3.49
C SER A 144 14.52 -1.41 -4.54
N THR A 145 14.16 -1.61 -5.81
CA THR A 145 15.12 -1.83 -6.91
C THR A 145 15.36 -0.57 -7.73
N GLU A 146 14.37 0.33 -7.84
CA GLU A 146 14.45 1.51 -8.73
C GLU A 146 14.52 2.84 -7.97
N GLY A 147 14.35 2.79 -6.64
CA GLY A 147 14.37 4.00 -5.83
C GLY A 147 13.04 4.75 -5.81
N SER A 148 13.12 6.05 -5.57
CA SER A 148 11.96 6.89 -5.33
C SER A 148 11.21 7.28 -6.59
N ILE A 149 9.88 7.38 -6.47
CA ILE A 149 9.00 7.81 -7.56
C ILE A 149 8.91 9.32 -7.59
N GLY A 150 9.73 9.92 -8.45
CA GLY A 150 9.94 11.36 -8.51
C GLY A 150 8.67 12.19 -8.62
N ARG A 151 7.66 11.74 -9.40
CA ARG A 151 6.42 12.50 -9.56
C ARG A 151 5.63 12.62 -8.26
N THR A 152 5.55 11.56 -7.47
CA THR A 152 4.89 11.60 -6.15
C THR A 152 5.58 12.60 -5.23
N LEU A 153 6.90 12.55 -5.15
CA LEU A 153 7.67 13.49 -4.32
C LEU A 153 7.47 14.95 -4.77
N ASP A 154 7.50 15.21 -6.08
CA ASP A 154 7.29 16.55 -6.62
C ASP A 154 5.91 17.13 -6.22
N LEU A 155 4.87 16.31 -6.27
CA LEU A 155 3.51 16.74 -5.89
C LEU A 155 3.38 16.98 -4.39
N LEU A 156 4.06 16.19 -3.55
CA LEU A 156 4.04 16.35 -2.09
C LEU A 156 4.63 17.70 -1.63
N VAL A 157 5.44 18.36 -2.44
CA VAL A 157 5.98 19.69 -2.11
C VAL A 157 4.86 20.71 -1.89
N SER A 158 3.88 20.75 -2.78
CA SER A 158 2.80 21.74 -2.79
C SER A 158 1.44 21.24 -2.30
N SER A 159 1.19 19.92 -2.31
CA SER A 159 -0.09 19.35 -1.94
C SER A 159 -0.48 19.66 -0.49
N PRO A 160 -1.74 20.00 -0.20
CA PRO A 160 -2.26 20.16 1.15
C PRO A 160 -2.54 18.82 1.85
N LEU A 161 -2.52 17.70 1.11
CA LEU A 161 -2.77 16.38 1.67
C LEU A 161 -1.70 15.98 2.69
N ARG A 162 -2.12 15.16 3.64
CA ARG A 162 -1.26 14.60 4.68
C ARG A 162 -1.06 13.11 4.43
N ALA A 163 0.15 12.61 4.66
CA ALA A 163 0.38 11.19 4.76
C ALA A 163 -0.24 10.69 6.08
N CYS A 164 -1.20 9.79 5.98
CA CYS A 164 -1.91 9.20 7.11
C CYS A 164 -1.71 7.68 7.22
N GLY A 165 -0.96 7.09 6.30
CA GLY A 165 -0.59 5.68 6.32
C GLY A 165 0.46 5.34 5.27
N GLU A 166 1.03 4.16 5.41
CA GLU A 166 1.89 3.55 4.40
C GLU A 166 1.48 2.10 4.15
N VAL A 167 1.71 1.65 2.93
CA VAL A 167 1.56 0.23 2.56
C VAL A 167 2.88 -0.25 1.98
N VAL A 168 3.38 -1.35 2.51
CA VAL A 168 4.53 -2.05 1.97
C VAL A 168 4.03 -3.30 1.27
N LEU A 169 4.26 -3.39 -0.03
CA LEU A 169 3.80 -4.50 -0.85
C LEU A 169 4.99 -5.18 -1.52
N ARG A 170 5.16 -6.47 -1.25
CA ARG A 170 6.07 -7.30 -2.01
C ARG A 170 5.51 -7.50 -3.41
N ILE A 171 6.33 -7.20 -4.43
CA ILE A 171 5.90 -7.25 -5.82
C ILE A 171 6.17 -8.64 -6.36
N HIS A 172 5.10 -9.34 -6.68
CA HIS A 172 5.16 -10.65 -7.31
C HIS A 172 4.58 -10.60 -8.71
N HIS A 173 5.39 -10.97 -9.68
CA HIS A 173 4.96 -11.10 -11.06
C HIS A 173 4.54 -12.54 -11.38
N GLN A 174 3.43 -12.67 -12.09
CA GLN A 174 2.90 -13.94 -12.55
C GLN A 174 2.97 -13.98 -14.07
N LEU A 175 3.17 -15.16 -14.64
CA LEU A 175 2.95 -15.39 -16.06
C LEU A 175 1.49 -15.79 -16.26
N LEU A 176 0.76 -14.99 -16.98
CA LEU A 176 -0.70 -15.08 -17.13
C LEU A 176 -1.11 -15.37 -18.56
N ARG A 177 -2.19 -16.11 -18.76
CA ARG A 177 -2.81 -16.40 -20.06
C ARG A 177 -4.31 -16.60 -19.92
N ASN A 178 -5.07 -16.44 -21.02
CA ASN A 178 -6.51 -16.72 -21.06
C ASN A 178 -6.86 -18.23 -21.17
N ARG A 179 -5.88 -19.10 -21.21
CA ARG A 179 -6.01 -20.57 -21.25
C ARG A 179 -4.76 -21.25 -20.70
N GLU A 180 -4.83 -22.55 -20.47
CA GLU A 180 -3.69 -23.36 -20.04
C GLU A 180 -2.66 -23.61 -21.20
N GLY A 181 -1.41 -23.88 -20.83
CA GLY A 181 -0.34 -24.25 -21.73
C GLY A 181 0.28 -23.06 -22.50
N LEU A 182 1.29 -23.37 -23.33
CA LEU A 182 2.06 -22.39 -24.11
C LEU A 182 1.87 -22.52 -25.63
N ASP A 183 0.98 -23.43 -26.08
CA ASP A 183 0.79 -23.69 -27.51
C ASP A 183 0.26 -22.45 -28.23
N GLY A 184 0.93 -22.11 -29.35
CA GLY A 184 0.56 -20.98 -30.21
C GLY A 184 0.86 -19.60 -29.61
N VAL A 185 1.65 -19.51 -28.54
CA VAL A 185 2.10 -18.24 -27.97
C VAL A 185 3.13 -17.58 -28.90
N GLN A 186 2.93 -16.29 -29.17
CA GLN A 186 3.82 -15.47 -30.00
C GLN A 186 4.35 -14.24 -29.25
N THR A 187 3.62 -13.77 -28.22
CA THR A 187 3.89 -12.49 -27.57
C THR A 187 3.78 -12.59 -26.04
N VAL A 188 4.64 -11.85 -25.33
CA VAL A 188 4.53 -11.56 -23.91
C VAL A 188 4.37 -10.07 -23.71
N TYR A 189 3.24 -9.63 -23.19
CA TYR A 189 2.99 -8.26 -22.76
C TYR A 189 3.42 -8.03 -21.32
N GLY A 190 3.96 -6.86 -21.01
CA GLY A 190 4.27 -6.41 -19.65
C GLY A 190 4.67 -4.94 -19.64
N HIS A 191 4.58 -4.29 -18.51
CA HIS A 191 5.26 -3.01 -18.36
C HIS A 191 6.78 -3.19 -18.57
N ALA A 192 7.44 -2.23 -19.19
CA ALA A 192 8.88 -2.35 -19.49
C ALA A 192 9.71 -2.78 -18.27
N GLN A 193 9.41 -2.21 -17.12
CA GLN A 193 10.03 -2.54 -15.83
C GLN A 193 9.79 -4.00 -15.43
N ALA A 194 8.55 -4.50 -15.53
CA ALA A 194 8.20 -5.87 -15.16
C ALA A 194 8.88 -6.89 -16.09
N LEU A 195 8.95 -6.59 -17.39
CA LEU A 195 9.70 -7.42 -18.35
C LEU A 195 11.20 -7.45 -18.05
N ALA A 196 11.78 -6.33 -17.58
CA ALA A 196 13.18 -6.27 -17.13
C ALA A 196 13.40 -7.05 -15.83
N GLN A 197 12.49 -6.95 -14.87
CA GLN A 197 12.55 -7.67 -13.59
C GLN A 197 12.31 -9.18 -13.69
N CYS A 198 11.79 -9.66 -14.82
CA CYS A 198 11.58 -11.08 -15.13
C CYS A 198 12.44 -11.56 -16.30
N HIS A 199 13.51 -10.81 -16.65
CA HIS A 199 14.30 -11.05 -17.86
C HIS A 199 14.90 -12.45 -17.92
N ASP A 200 15.56 -12.84 -16.85
CA ASP A 200 16.27 -14.14 -16.76
C ASP A 200 15.29 -15.29 -16.73
N TRP A 201 14.22 -15.16 -15.96
CA TRP A 201 13.19 -16.18 -15.89
C TRP A 201 12.52 -16.40 -17.24
N LEU A 202 12.11 -15.32 -17.92
CA LEU A 202 11.49 -15.38 -19.26
C LEU A 202 12.45 -15.97 -20.30
N GLY A 203 13.75 -15.65 -20.22
CA GLY A 203 14.76 -16.20 -21.14
C GLY A 203 15.03 -17.69 -20.93
N LYS A 204 14.88 -18.20 -19.71
CA LYS A 204 15.10 -19.62 -19.40
C LYS A 204 13.87 -20.49 -19.69
N ASN A 205 12.67 -19.95 -19.58
CA ASN A 205 11.43 -20.73 -19.58
C ASN A 205 10.57 -20.53 -20.84
N LEU A 206 10.85 -19.55 -21.67
CA LEU A 206 10.12 -19.29 -22.91
C LEU A 206 11.05 -19.38 -24.13
N PRO A 207 10.55 -19.88 -25.28
CA PRO A 207 11.29 -19.86 -26.54
C PRO A 207 11.68 -18.43 -26.98
N ASP A 208 12.88 -18.28 -27.57
CA ASP A 208 13.38 -17.01 -28.12
C ASP A 208 12.51 -16.41 -29.23
N SER A 209 11.65 -17.23 -29.85
CA SER A 209 10.68 -16.78 -30.86
C SER A 209 9.53 -15.94 -30.31
N ILE A 210 9.31 -15.96 -28.98
CA ILE A 210 8.25 -15.18 -28.34
C ILE A 210 8.69 -13.74 -28.13
N VAL A 211 7.96 -12.80 -28.75
CA VAL A 211 8.30 -11.38 -28.73
C VAL A 211 7.86 -10.75 -27.42
N ARG A 212 8.75 -10.02 -26.75
CA ARG A 212 8.43 -9.24 -25.53
C ARG A 212 8.00 -7.86 -25.92
N VAL A 213 6.76 -7.47 -25.62
CA VAL A 213 6.16 -6.19 -26.02
C VAL A 213 5.84 -5.35 -24.80
N PRO A 214 6.53 -4.21 -24.59
CA PRO A 214 6.23 -3.32 -23.49
C PRO A 214 4.91 -2.58 -23.71
N VAL A 215 4.12 -2.48 -22.65
CA VAL A 215 2.85 -1.76 -22.61
C VAL A 215 2.80 -0.78 -21.42
N SER A 216 1.77 0.05 -21.36
CA SER A 216 1.66 1.16 -20.40
C SER A 216 1.59 0.72 -18.92
N SER A 217 1.10 -0.50 -18.64
CA SER A 217 1.03 -1.07 -17.29
C SER A 217 0.92 -2.59 -17.32
N ASN A 218 1.21 -3.25 -16.20
CA ASN A 218 1.01 -4.69 -16.06
C ASN A 218 -0.48 -5.09 -16.13
N ALA A 219 -1.37 -4.22 -15.67
CA ALA A 219 -2.80 -4.45 -15.80
C ALA A 219 -3.26 -4.34 -17.26
N GLU A 220 -2.70 -3.42 -18.05
CA GLU A 220 -2.94 -3.35 -19.51
C GLU A 220 -2.40 -4.61 -20.22
N ALA A 221 -1.25 -5.13 -19.81
CA ALA A 221 -0.74 -6.41 -20.32
C ALA A 221 -1.75 -7.55 -20.08
N ALA A 222 -2.29 -7.64 -18.87
CA ALA A 222 -3.30 -8.63 -18.54
C ALA A 222 -4.59 -8.46 -19.35
N ARG A 223 -5.06 -7.23 -19.52
CA ARG A 223 -6.24 -6.91 -20.34
C ARG A 223 -6.06 -7.35 -21.80
N LEU A 224 -4.90 -7.09 -22.39
CA LEU A 224 -4.57 -7.52 -23.75
C LEU A 224 -4.53 -9.06 -23.85
N ALA A 225 -3.84 -9.73 -22.94
CA ALA A 225 -3.75 -11.18 -22.93
C ALA A 225 -5.12 -11.89 -22.70
N ALA A 226 -6.07 -11.21 -22.06
CA ALA A 226 -7.41 -11.74 -21.87
C ALA A 226 -8.18 -11.92 -23.20
N THR A 227 -7.90 -11.07 -24.19
CA THR A 227 -8.58 -11.06 -25.50
C THR A 227 -7.73 -11.67 -26.62
N ASP A 228 -6.43 -11.85 -26.41
CA ASP A 228 -5.49 -12.42 -27.38
C ASP A 228 -5.01 -13.83 -26.96
N GLY A 229 -5.54 -14.85 -27.63
CA GLY A 229 -5.17 -16.24 -27.36
C GLY A 229 -3.72 -16.60 -27.70
N SER A 230 -3.00 -15.75 -28.45
CA SER A 230 -1.57 -15.92 -28.78
C SER A 230 -0.64 -15.17 -27.81
N ALA A 231 -1.18 -14.50 -26.77
CA ALA A 231 -0.43 -13.67 -25.86
C ALA A 231 -0.34 -14.22 -24.44
N LEU A 232 0.76 -13.88 -23.78
CA LEU A 232 0.98 -13.99 -22.35
C LEU A 232 1.04 -12.57 -21.75
N ALA A 233 0.82 -12.46 -20.45
CA ALA A 233 1.08 -11.23 -19.70
C ALA A 233 1.97 -11.48 -18.49
N VAL A 234 2.84 -10.52 -18.19
CA VAL A 234 3.54 -10.40 -16.91
C VAL A 234 2.78 -9.39 -16.06
N ALA A 235 2.08 -9.86 -15.01
CA ALA A 235 1.28 -9.00 -14.15
C ALA A 235 1.13 -9.57 -12.73
N GLY A 236 0.51 -8.81 -11.83
CA GLY A 236 0.18 -9.26 -10.47
C GLY A 236 -1.02 -10.22 -10.44
N ILE A 237 -1.18 -10.92 -9.32
CA ILE A 237 -2.29 -11.87 -9.12
C ILE A 237 -3.67 -11.19 -9.22
N THR A 238 -3.82 -9.97 -8.71
CA THR A 238 -5.06 -9.18 -8.79
C THR A 238 -5.49 -8.95 -10.24
N ALA A 239 -4.53 -8.73 -11.15
CA ALA A 239 -4.85 -8.62 -12.58
C ALA A 239 -5.37 -9.94 -13.16
N ALA A 240 -4.81 -11.09 -12.72
CA ALA A 240 -5.32 -12.41 -13.13
C ALA A 240 -6.78 -12.59 -12.72
N GLU A 241 -7.12 -12.23 -11.50
CA GLU A 241 -8.48 -12.34 -10.94
C GLU A 241 -9.47 -11.43 -11.69
N ILE A 242 -9.11 -10.17 -11.91
CA ILE A 242 -9.97 -9.17 -12.57
C ILE A 242 -10.22 -9.52 -14.04
N TYR A 243 -9.20 -9.96 -14.76
CA TYR A 243 -9.30 -10.25 -16.19
C TYR A 243 -9.58 -11.73 -16.52
N GLY A 244 -9.80 -12.56 -15.50
CA GLY A 244 -10.14 -13.98 -15.67
C GLY A 244 -9.02 -14.81 -16.32
N LEU A 245 -7.77 -14.51 -15.96
CA LEU A 245 -6.59 -15.17 -16.54
C LEU A 245 -6.11 -16.34 -15.69
N THR A 246 -5.63 -17.39 -16.36
CA THR A 246 -4.95 -18.52 -15.75
C THR A 246 -3.51 -18.15 -15.40
N VAL A 247 -3.08 -18.47 -14.18
CA VAL A 247 -1.69 -18.33 -13.75
C VAL A 247 -0.89 -19.54 -14.22
N LEU A 248 -0.05 -19.37 -15.22
CA LEU A 248 0.83 -20.42 -15.75
C LEU A 248 2.09 -20.62 -14.90
N ALA A 249 2.65 -19.54 -14.38
CA ALA A 249 3.78 -19.58 -13.44
C ALA A 249 3.65 -18.46 -12.41
N ARG A 250 4.08 -18.75 -11.18
CA ARG A 250 4.04 -17.82 -10.04
C ARG A 250 5.42 -17.28 -9.71
N ASN A 251 5.47 -16.01 -9.27
CA ASN A 251 6.65 -15.37 -8.71
C ASN A 251 7.86 -15.49 -9.67
N ILE A 252 7.65 -14.98 -10.88
CA ILE A 252 8.63 -15.08 -11.97
C ILE A 252 9.67 -13.95 -11.98
N GLU A 253 9.61 -13.05 -10.99
CA GLU A 253 10.61 -12.00 -10.80
C GLU A 253 11.99 -12.60 -10.49
N ASP A 254 13.05 -12.03 -11.09
CA ASP A 254 14.44 -12.45 -10.90
C ASP A 254 14.95 -12.09 -9.49
N GLU A 255 14.49 -10.95 -8.94
CA GLU A 255 14.83 -10.47 -7.60
C GLU A 255 13.64 -10.70 -6.62
N PRO A 256 13.73 -11.70 -5.73
CA PRO A 256 12.60 -12.11 -4.91
C PRO A 256 12.21 -11.10 -3.80
N ASN A 257 13.05 -10.10 -3.53
CA ASN A 257 12.84 -9.11 -2.47
C ASN A 257 12.33 -7.76 -2.98
N ASN A 258 11.89 -7.70 -4.24
CA ASN A 258 11.32 -6.48 -4.80
C ASN A 258 10.08 -6.03 -4.03
N THR A 259 10.14 -4.84 -3.46
CA THR A 259 9.11 -4.28 -2.60
C THR A 259 8.81 -2.84 -3.03
N THR A 260 7.54 -2.51 -3.10
CA THR A 260 7.10 -1.13 -3.33
C THR A 260 6.40 -0.60 -2.08
N ARG A 261 6.77 0.60 -1.69
CA ARG A 261 6.12 1.37 -0.64
C ARG A 261 5.18 2.40 -1.26
N PHE A 262 3.95 2.43 -0.75
CA PHE A 262 2.90 3.36 -1.14
C PHE A 262 2.57 4.26 0.04
N LEU A 263 2.20 5.52 -0.24
CA LEU A 263 1.60 6.40 0.75
C LEU A 263 0.09 6.41 0.61
N VAL A 264 -0.55 6.47 1.76
CA VAL A 264 -1.98 6.80 1.91
C VAL A 264 -2.07 8.27 2.27
N LEU A 265 -2.69 9.04 1.41
CA LEU A 265 -2.82 10.49 1.54
C LEU A 265 -4.27 10.87 1.80
N GLY A 266 -4.51 11.75 2.74
CA GLY A 266 -5.82 12.30 3.08
C GLY A 266 -5.70 13.71 3.63
N LYS A 267 -6.82 14.30 4.07
CA LYS A 267 -6.83 15.67 4.63
C LYS A 267 -6.63 15.72 6.14
N GLN A 268 -6.76 14.59 6.81
CA GLN A 268 -6.70 14.50 8.27
C GLN A 268 -5.27 14.33 8.80
N ASP A 269 -5.02 14.86 9.97
CA ASP A 269 -3.88 14.46 10.79
C ASP A 269 -4.18 13.15 11.51
N THR A 270 -3.15 12.33 11.69
CA THR A 270 -3.23 11.05 12.43
C THR A 270 -2.68 11.27 13.83
N ALA A 271 -3.32 10.69 14.84
CA ALA A 271 -2.82 10.72 16.22
C ALA A 271 -1.73 9.64 16.43
N PRO A 272 -0.93 9.74 17.52
CA PRO A 272 0.08 8.73 17.83
C PRO A 272 -0.50 7.33 17.96
N SER A 273 0.12 6.35 17.30
CA SER A 273 -0.27 4.93 17.39
C SER A 273 0.64 4.12 18.32
N GLY A 274 1.74 4.72 18.79
CA GLY A 274 2.78 4.09 19.61
C GLY A 274 3.93 3.49 18.79
N ARG A 275 3.79 3.33 17.48
CA ARG A 275 4.85 2.95 16.54
C ARG A 275 4.59 3.62 15.22
N ASP A 276 5.18 4.79 15.07
CA ASP A 276 4.86 5.73 13.99
C ASP A 276 6.11 6.12 13.20
N LYS A 277 5.86 6.69 12.04
CA LYS A 277 6.84 7.31 11.17
C LYS A 277 6.37 8.72 10.84
N THR A 278 7.30 9.67 10.75
CA THR A 278 7.02 11.03 10.29
C THR A 278 7.79 11.31 9.02
N SER A 279 7.06 11.70 7.97
CA SER A 279 7.64 12.17 6.71
C SER A 279 7.74 13.68 6.69
N LEU A 280 8.93 14.18 6.39
CA LEU A 280 9.30 15.58 6.44
C LEU A 280 9.86 16.03 5.08
N LEU A 281 9.62 17.28 4.74
CA LEU A 281 10.25 17.99 3.64
C LEU A 281 11.00 19.20 4.21
N PHE A 282 12.28 19.30 3.89
CA PHE A 282 13.12 20.45 4.21
C PHE A 282 13.52 21.19 2.94
N SER A 283 13.64 22.50 3.02
CA SER A 283 14.29 23.31 2.00
C SER A 283 15.44 24.11 2.63
N THR A 284 16.63 23.99 2.03
CA THR A 284 17.80 24.73 2.48
C THR A 284 18.55 25.32 1.28
N PRO A 285 19.19 26.48 1.44
CA PRO A 285 20.12 27.00 0.46
C PRO A 285 21.26 26.01 0.19
N ASN A 286 21.72 25.93 -1.07
CA ASN A 286 22.84 25.09 -1.44
C ASN A 286 24.15 25.72 -0.94
N ARG A 287 24.64 25.27 0.22
CA ARG A 287 25.90 25.68 0.83
C ARG A 287 26.58 24.52 1.54
N ALA A 288 27.88 24.65 1.73
CA ALA A 288 28.64 23.65 2.47
C ALA A 288 28.05 23.43 3.88
N GLY A 289 27.87 22.19 4.28
CA GLY A 289 27.35 21.81 5.60
C GLY A 289 25.81 21.79 5.72
N ALA A 290 25.04 22.28 4.72
CA ALA A 290 23.58 22.35 4.82
C ALA A 290 22.91 21.00 5.15
N ALA A 291 23.32 19.92 4.48
CA ALA A 291 22.79 18.57 4.78
C ALA A 291 23.18 18.11 6.19
N ALA A 292 24.40 18.35 6.64
CA ALA A 292 24.83 18.00 7.99
C ALA A 292 24.01 18.74 9.06
N GLU A 293 23.70 20.00 8.86
CA GLU A 293 22.85 20.79 9.76
C GLU A 293 21.42 20.26 9.87
N LEU A 294 20.90 19.62 8.81
CA LEU A 294 19.61 18.94 8.84
C LEU A 294 19.67 17.61 9.60
N LEU A 295 20.75 16.86 9.44
CA LEU A 295 20.85 15.48 9.98
C LEU A 295 21.28 15.46 11.45
N THR A 296 22.17 16.38 11.85
CA THR A 296 22.74 16.42 13.20
C THR A 296 21.69 16.46 14.33
N PRO A 297 20.61 17.28 14.28
CA PRO A 297 19.63 17.33 15.36
C PRO A 297 18.91 16.00 15.60
N PHE A 298 18.64 15.21 14.55
CA PHE A 298 18.03 13.88 14.67
C PHE A 298 19.00 12.89 15.30
N SER A 299 20.27 12.90 14.87
CA SER A 299 21.32 12.03 15.42
C SER A 299 21.57 12.32 16.90
N GLU A 300 21.68 13.59 17.30
CA GLU A 300 21.84 14.00 18.70
C GLU A 300 20.68 13.57 19.60
N ALA A 301 19.47 13.53 19.03
CA ALA A 301 18.24 13.11 19.70
C ALA A 301 18.02 11.57 19.69
N GLY A 302 18.90 10.81 19.03
CA GLY A 302 18.74 9.36 18.88
C GLY A 302 17.56 8.94 18.02
N ILE A 303 17.11 9.84 17.11
CA ILE A 303 16.00 9.55 16.18
C ILE A 303 16.56 8.88 14.92
N SER A 304 16.06 7.69 14.63
CA SER A 304 16.43 6.93 13.43
C SER A 304 15.77 7.55 12.18
N MET A 305 16.54 7.65 11.10
CA MET A 305 16.05 8.05 9.78
C MET A 305 15.92 6.81 8.90
N THR A 306 14.74 6.61 8.33
CA THR A 306 14.44 5.46 7.46
C THR A 306 14.49 5.82 5.97
N LYS A 307 14.50 7.11 5.64
CA LYS A 307 14.65 7.64 4.28
C LYS A 307 15.38 8.99 4.31
N PHE A 308 16.27 9.18 3.36
CA PHE A 308 16.87 10.48 3.08
C PHE A 308 17.08 10.63 1.56
N GLU A 309 16.45 11.63 0.97
CA GLU A 309 16.52 11.87 -0.46
C GLU A 309 16.58 13.36 -0.77
N SER A 310 17.51 13.77 -1.60
CA SER A 310 17.62 15.14 -2.10
C SER A 310 17.06 15.25 -3.51
N ARG A 311 16.33 16.33 -3.79
CA ARG A 311 15.81 16.64 -5.11
C ARG A 311 16.01 18.13 -5.41
N PRO A 312 16.25 18.52 -6.68
CA PRO A 312 16.25 19.92 -7.06
C PRO A 312 14.90 20.57 -6.73
N SER A 313 14.93 21.73 -6.10
CA SER A 313 13.75 22.58 -5.96
C SER A 313 13.39 23.12 -7.34
N LYS A 314 12.11 23.03 -7.72
CA LYS A 314 11.63 23.64 -8.96
C LYS A 314 11.33 25.13 -8.82
N THR A 315 11.54 25.69 -7.63
CA THR A 315 11.26 27.11 -7.29
C THR A 315 12.46 28.02 -7.40
N GLY A 316 13.69 27.50 -7.42
CA GLY A 316 14.91 28.26 -7.56
C GLY A 316 16.04 27.51 -8.25
N LEU A 317 16.98 28.24 -8.89
CA LEU A 317 18.18 27.65 -9.47
C LEU A 317 19.11 27.15 -8.35
N TRP A 318 19.47 25.87 -8.42
CA TRP A 318 20.40 25.21 -7.49
C TRP A 318 19.93 25.14 -6.02
N GLU A 319 18.63 25.28 -5.75
CA GLU A 319 18.04 24.99 -4.45
C GLU A 319 17.64 23.51 -4.38
N TYR A 320 17.77 22.93 -3.20
CA TYR A 320 17.41 21.54 -2.96
C TYR A 320 16.31 21.42 -1.91
N VAL A 321 15.45 20.46 -2.13
CA VAL A 321 14.51 19.96 -1.13
C VAL A 321 14.94 18.56 -0.69
N PHE A 322 14.83 18.30 0.61
CA PHE A 322 15.19 17.02 1.22
C PHE A 322 13.95 16.35 1.78
N PHE A 323 13.68 15.15 1.31
CA PHE A 323 12.65 14.28 1.88
C PHE A 323 13.29 13.38 2.91
N ILE A 324 12.78 13.41 4.13
CA ILE A 324 13.32 12.67 5.28
C ILE A 324 12.15 11.94 5.96
N ASP A 325 12.27 10.63 6.12
CA ASP A 325 11.38 9.87 7.00
C ASP A 325 12.14 9.51 8.27
N ILE A 326 11.52 9.79 9.40
CA ILE A 326 12.04 9.49 10.72
C ILE A 326 11.12 8.55 11.49
N GLU A 327 11.67 7.75 12.39
CA GLU A 327 10.91 7.02 13.38
C GLU A 327 10.34 7.97 14.44
N GLY A 328 9.10 7.69 14.87
CA GLY A 328 8.38 8.48 15.85
C GLY A 328 7.31 9.40 15.24
N HIS A 329 6.39 9.83 16.10
CA HIS A 329 5.30 10.74 15.74
C HIS A 329 5.73 12.20 15.96
N LYS A 330 5.21 13.14 15.17
CA LYS A 330 5.50 14.59 15.31
C LYS A 330 5.18 15.13 16.71
N ASP A 331 4.22 14.52 17.41
CA ASP A 331 3.80 14.91 18.75
C ASP A 331 4.58 14.22 19.87
N ASP A 332 5.47 13.27 19.56
CA ASP A 332 6.39 12.69 20.52
C ASP A 332 7.34 13.78 21.02
N GLU A 333 7.58 13.82 22.33
CA GLU A 333 8.38 14.86 22.99
C GLU A 333 9.76 15.05 22.34
N THR A 334 10.43 13.96 21.99
CA THR A 334 11.76 14.01 21.37
C THR A 334 11.70 14.58 19.96
N VAL A 335 10.74 14.14 19.13
CA VAL A 335 10.55 14.63 17.75
C VAL A 335 10.15 16.11 17.76
N ARG A 336 9.21 16.48 18.63
CA ARG A 336 8.74 17.85 18.77
C ARG A 336 9.87 18.82 19.11
N ARG A 337 10.77 18.44 20.05
CA ARG A 337 11.96 19.25 20.40
C ARG A 337 12.90 19.43 19.22
N VAL A 338 13.13 18.41 18.44
CA VAL A 338 13.97 18.50 17.23
C VAL A 338 13.34 19.41 16.19
N LEU A 339 12.05 19.28 15.93
CA LEU A 339 11.32 20.12 14.98
C LEU A 339 11.31 21.60 15.40
N ALA A 340 11.18 21.89 16.69
CA ALA A 340 11.27 23.25 17.24
C ALA A 340 12.64 23.91 16.98
N ARG A 341 13.75 23.16 17.08
CA ARG A 341 15.11 23.67 16.77
C ARG A 341 15.26 24.14 15.31
N PHE A 342 14.56 23.50 14.37
CA PHE A 342 14.56 23.96 12.97
C PHE A 342 13.77 25.24 12.79
N ALA A 343 12.63 25.38 13.46
CA ALA A 343 11.84 26.61 13.45
C ALA A 343 12.63 27.81 14.00
N GLU A 344 13.37 27.64 15.11
CA GLU A 344 14.25 28.67 15.69
C GLU A 344 15.35 29.10 14.73
N ARG A 345 15.82 28.24 13.85
CA ARG A 345 16.86 28.53 12.85
C ARG A 345 16.30 29.02 11.52
N ASN A 346 14.99 29.28 11.41
CA ASN A 346 14.31 29.66 10.18
C ASN A 346 14.53 28.66 9.01
N VAL A 347 14.71 27.38 9.31
CA VAL A 347 14.77 26.32 8.30
C VAL A 347 13.34 25.98 7.89
N PHE A 348 13.07 26.02 6.59
CA PHE A 348 11.75 25.60 6.11
C PHE A 348 11.55 24.10 6.33
N VAL A 349 10.50 23.75 7.07
CA VAL A 349 10.08 22.38 7.33
C VAL A 349 8.61 22.24 7.02
N LYS A 350 8.27 21.31 6.13
CA LYS A 350 6.88 20.87 5.92
C LYS A 350 6.75 19.46 6.49
N ILE A 351 5.85 19.27 7.43
CA ILE A 351 5.45 17.95 7.90
C ILE A 351 4.45 17.38 6.86
N ILE A 352 4.89 16.39 6.08
CA ILE A 352 4.03 15.71 5.11
C ILE A 352 2.98 14.89 5.85
N GLY A 353 3.37 14.25 6.96
CA GLY A 353 2.45 13.54 7.85
C GLY A 353 3.20 12.69 8.87
N SER A 354 2.50 12.36 9.96
CA SER A 354 2.91 11.31 10.89
C SER A 354 1.85 10.21 10.84
N TYR A 355 2.26 8.96 10.76
CA TYR A 355 1.36 7.84 10.50
C TYR A 355 1.92 6.53 11.06
N PRO A 356 1.06 5.55 11.36
CA PRO A 356 1.48 4.24 11.82
C PRO A 356 2.40 3.55 10.81
N VAL A 357 3.47 2.92 11.30
CA VAL A 357 4.26 1.97 10.50
C VAL A 357 3.35 0.84 10.05
N ALA A 358 3.47 0.41 8.79
CA ALA A 358 2.66 -0.65 8.21
C ALA A 358 2.64 -1.90 9.11
N VAL A 359 1.45 -2.43 9.36
CA VAL A 359 1.24 -3.60 10.24
C VAL A 359 1.12 -4.89 9.42
N LEU A 360 0.71 -4.77 8.14
CA LEU A 360 0.53 -5.85 7.16
C LEU A 360 1.44 -5.67 5.96
#